data_16c2792903d63e41931552cdcf573985
#
_entry.id   16c2792903d63e41931552cdcf573985
#
_cell.length_a   1.000
_cell.length_b   1.000
_cell.length_c   1.000
_cell.angle_alpha   90.00
_cell.angle_beta   90.00
_cell.angle_gamma   90.00
#
_symmetry.space_group_name_H-M   'P 1'
#
loop_
_entity.id
_entity.type
_entity.pdbx_description
1 polymer ?
#
loop_
_entity_poly.entity_id
_entity_poly.type
_entity_poly.pdbx_seq_one_letter_code
_entity_poly.pdbx_strand_id
1 'polypeptide(L)'
;MRIRVITVALAMAVGACASEPTPVSEADYLADLQKVCAATTATLEALPQPPEQISVADFATSAASALDGEAERARSLEVPDEIGGDHRAFVLNTDEQAAAWRAVATAGDDTAALDELTVRIGELIRGRNDLADDMGAPGCRRGDV
;
A
#
# COMPACT_ATOMS: atom_id res chain seq x y z
N MET A 1 54.58 -39.33 -45.24
CA MET A 1 53.44 -39.78 -44.44
C MET A 1 52.94 -38.62 -43.64
N ARG A 2 51.81 -37.91 -44.02
CA ARG A 2 51.32 -36.69 -43.40
C ARG A 2 50.03 -37.06 -42.66
N ILE A 3 50.10 -37.02 -41.33
CA ILE A 3 48.94 -37.28 -40.45
C ILE A 3 48.18 -35.95 -40.32
N ARG A 4 46.89 -35.96 -40.78
CA ARG A 4 45.94 -34.86 -40.57
C ARG A 4 45.20 -35.14 -39.28
N VAL A 5 45.42 -34.28 -38.30
CA VAL A 5 44.64 -34.23 -37.04
C VAL A 5 43.35 -33.46 -37.34
N ILE A 6 42.21 -34.12 -37.22
CA ILE A 6 40.88 -33.49 -37.31
C ILE A 6 40.46 -33.14 -35.89
N THR A 7 40.42 -31.83 -35.59
CA THR A 7 39.88 -31.34 -34.32
C THR A 7 38.37 -31.18 -34.46
N VAL A 8 37.61 -32.02 -33.80
CA VAL A 8 36.14 -31.88 -33.69
C VAL A 8 35.85 -30.93 -32.53
N ALA A 9 35.35 -29.74 -32.86
CA ALA A 9 34.85 -28.78 -31.86
C ALA A 9 33.41 -29.17 -31.50
N LEU A 10 33.22 -29.64 -30.25
CA LEU A 10 31.92 -29.95 -29.69
C LEU A 10 31.35 -28.63 -29.10
N ALA A 11 30.43 -27.99 -29.83
CA ALA A 11 29.68 -26.82 -29.33
C ALA A 11 28.60 -27.30 -28.38
N MET A 12 28.82 -27.14 -27.07
CA MET A 12 27.75 -27.28 -26.06
C MET A 12 26.85 -26.03 -26.10
N ALA A 13 25.67 -26.16 -26.73
CA ALA A 13 24.60 -25.20 -26.59
C ALA A 13 23.98 -25.34 -25.16
N VAL A 14 24.39 -24.50 -24.24
CA VAL A 14 23.73 -24.33 -22.94
C VAL A 14 22.46 -23.54 -23.22
N GLY A 15 21.34 -24.26 -23.43
CA GLY A 15 20.00 -23.67 -23.45
C GLY A 15 19.65 -23.19 -22.04
N ALA A 16 19.89 -21.92 -21.75
CA ALA A 16 19.31 -21.26 -20.60
C ALA A 16 17.80 -21.12 -20.87
N CYS A 17 16.99 -22.04 -20.33
CA CYS A 17 15.56 -21.80 -20.18
C CYS A 17 15.43 -20.66 -19.15
N ALA A 18 15.38 -19.43 -19.61
CA ALA A 18 14.88 -18.32 -18.83
C ALA A 18 13.38 -18.61 -18.66
N SER A 19 12.99 -19.11 -17.49
CA SER A 19 11.58 -19.18 -17.10
C SER A 19 11.10 -17.73 -17.08
N GLU A 20 10.16 -17.37 -17.96
CA GLU A 20 9.49 -16.08 -17.87
C GLU A 20 8.83 -15.99 -16.49
N PRO A 21 9.00 -14.87 -15.78
CA PRO A 21 8.34 -14.71 -14.50
C PRO A 21 6.83 -14.90 -14.70
N THR A 22 6.23 -15.79 -13.93
CA THR A 22 4.78 -15.99 -13.96
C THR A 22 4.12 -14.72 -13.45
N PRO A 23 3.22 -14.08 -14.18
CA PRO A 23 2.52 -12.90 -13.69
C PRO A 23 1.84 -13.20 -12.36
N VAL A 24 1.84 -12.23 -11.44
CA VAL A 24 1.14 -12.36 -10.17
C VAL A 24 -0.36 -12.52 -10.43
N SER A 25 -1.02 -13.43 -9.74
CA SER A 25 -2.47 -13.59 -9.86
C SER A 25 -3.18 -12.49 -9.05
N GLU A 26 -4.41 -12.12 -9.48
CA GLU A 26 -5.25 -11.19 -8.72
C GLU A 26 -5.47 -11.67 -7.28
N ALA A 27 -5.68 -12.97 -7.08
CA ALA A 27 -5.89 -13.55 -5.75
C ALA A 27 -4.65 -13.41 -4.85
N ASP A 28 -3.45 -13.61 -5.38
CA ASP A 28 -2.20 -13.44 -4.62
C ASP A 28 -1.97 -11.96 -4.29
N TYR A 29 -2.20 -11.07 -5.27
CA TYR A 29 -2.13 -9.63 -5.06
C TYR A 29 -3.10 -9.18 -3.96
N LEU A 30 -4.38 -9.57 -4.02
CA LEU A 30 -5.38 -9.19 -3.01
C LEU A 30 -5.02 -9.73 -1.62
N ALA A 31 -4.48 -10.95 -1.54
CA ALA A 31 -4.01 -11.49 -0.28
C ALA A 31 -2.85 -10.68 0.32
N ASP A 32 -1.91 -10.21 -0.51
CA ASP A 32 -0.79 -9.39 -0.04
C ASP A 32 -1.23 -7.96 0.30
N LEU A 33 -2.12 -7.35 -0.49
CA LEU A 33 -2.71 -6.06 -0.15
C LEU A 33 -3.45 -6.10 1.20
N GLN A 34 -4.24 -7.13 1.45
CA GLN A 34 -4.95 -7.29 2.72
C GLN A 34 -3.99 -7.44 3.91
N LYS A 35 -2.82 -8.07 3.75
CA LYS A 35 -1.78 -8.11 4.78
C LYS A 35 -1.21 -6.73 5.07
N VAL A 36 -0.98 -5.92 4.03
CA VAL A 36 -0.53 -4.53 4.18
C VAL A 36 -1.57 -3.73 4.97
N CYS A 37 -2.84 -3.84 4.60
CA CYS A 37 -3.96 -3.16 5.28
C CYS A 37 -4.09 -3.58 6.74
N ALA A 38 -4.04 -4.88 7.03
CA ALA A 38 -4.16 -5.42 8.38
C ALA A 38 -3.01 -4.94 9.29
N ALA A 39 -1.78 -4.89 8.77
CA ALA A 39 -0.64 -4.37 9.52
C ALA A 39 -0.79 -2.89 9.89
N THR A 40 -1.34 -2.08 8.97
CA THR A 40 -1.61 -0.66 9.24
C THR A 40 -2.75 -0.48 10.23
N THR A 41 -3.84 -1.24 10.09
CA THR A 41 -4.96 -1.23 11.04
C THR A 41 -4.48 -1.55 12.46
N ALA A 42 -3.70 -2.63 12.63
CA ALA A 42 -3.14 -2.98 13.91
C ALA A 42 -2.22 -1.88 14.49
N THR A 43 -1.46 -1.18 13.64
CA THR A 43 -0.63 -0.05 14.06
C THR A 43 -1.49 1.11 14.55
N LEU A 44 -2.56 1.46 13.83
CA LEU A 44 -3.46 2.56 14.19
C LEU A 44 -4.23 2.25 15.48
N GLU A 45 -4.71 1.02 15.65
CA GLU A 45 -5.41 0.57 16.86
C GLU A 45 -4.50 0.55 18.10
N ALA A 46 -3.20 0.36 17.92
CA ALA A 46 -2.23 0.37 19.00
C ALA A 46 -1.78 1.79 19.41
N LEU A 47 -2.17 2.84 18.67
CA LEU A 47 -1.82 4.21 19.04
C LEU A 47 -2.48 4.60 20.35
N PRO A 48 -1.74 5.29 21.26
CA PRO A 48 -2.33 5.90 22.44
C PRO A 48 -3.43 6.88 22.05
N GLN A 49 -4.55 6.89 22.79
CA GLN A 49 -5.71 7.68 22.43
C GLN A 49 -5.66 9.08 23.08
N PRO A 50 -5.91 10.17 22.33
CA PRO A 50 -6.04 11.49 22.89
C PRO A 50 -7.40 11.63 23.64
N PRO A 51 -7.54 12.63 24.58
CA PRO A 51 -6.45 13.48 25.04
C PRO A 51 -5.66 12.91 26.23
N GLU A 52 -6.09 11.78 26.81
CA GLU A 52 -5.58 11.30 28.12
C GLU A 52 -4.18 10.71 28.04
N GLN A 53 -3.81 10.13 26.89
CA GLN A 53 -2.54 9.41 26.73
C GLN A 53 -1.54 10.13 25.82
N ILE A 54 -2.03 10.93 24.88
CA ILE A 54 -1.20 11.60 23.87
C ILE A 54 -1.91 12.87 23.38
N SER A 55 -1.16 13.85 22.89
CA SER A 55 -1.77 15.02 22.25
C SER A 55 -2.42 14.65 20.90
N VAL A 56 -3.42 15.41 20.47
CA VAL A 56 -4.03 15.25 19.15
C VAL A 56 -2.99 15.39 18.04
N ALA A 57 -2.04 16.32 18.18
CA ALA A 57 -0.98 16.54 17.19
C ALA A 57 -0.03 15.34 17.07
N ASP A 58 0.37 14.74 18.20
CA ASP A 58 1.24 13.56 18.19
C ASP A 58 0.51 12.33 17.67
N PHE A 59 -0.77 12.15 18.04
CA PHE A 59 -1.62 11.11 17.48
C PHE A 59 -1.72 11.24 15.95
N ALA A 60 -2.06 12.44 15.47
CA ALA A 60 -2.20 12.72 14.05
C ALA A 60 -0.90 12.49 13.26
N THR A 61 0.24 12.87 13.85
CA THR A 61 1.57 12.61 13.28
C THR A 61 1.82 11.10 13.14
N SER A 62 1.49 10.34 14.18
CA SER A 62 1.67 8.89 14.20
C SER A 62 0.73 8.19 13.22
N ALA A 63 -0.52 8.64 13.12
CA ALA A 63 -1.48 8.14 12.16
C ALA A 63 -1.03 8.41 10.71
N ALA A 64 -0.55 9.62 10.42
CA ALA A 64 0.00 9.96 9.12
C ALA A 64 1.18 9.06 8.74
N SER A 65 2.10 8.81 9.68
CA SER A 65 3.26 7.93 9.45
C SER A 65 2.85 6.48 9.16
N ALA A 66 1.82 5.96 9.84
CA ALA A 66 1.31 4.61 9.59
C ALA A 66 0.72 4.50 8.18
N LEU A 67 0.01 5.54 7.72
CA LEU A 67 -0.59 5.62 6.38
C LEU A 67 0.47 5.78 5.28
N ASP A 68 1.50 6.60 5.50
CA ASP A 68 2.63 6.69 4.58
C ASP A 68 3.30 5.32 4.38
N GLY A 69 3.53 4.60 5.49
CA GLY A 69 4.09 3.25 5.43
C GLY A 69 3.17 2.24 4.73
N GLU A 70 1.85 2.40 4.80
CA GLU A 70 0.91 1.60 4.03
C GLU A 70 1.01 1.88 2.54
N ALA A 71 0.98 3.16 2.15
CA ALA A 71 1.07 3.57 0.76
C ALA A 71 2.40 3.09 0.13
N GLU A 72 3.51 3.18 0.85
CA GLU A 72 4.81 2.68 0.39
C GLU A 72 4.81 1.16 0.18
N ARG A 73 4.29 0.40 1.15
CA ARG A 73 4.17 -1.07 1.02
C ARG A 73 3.22 -1.47 -0.11
N ALA A 74 2.07 -0.79 -0.24
CA ALA A 74 1.15 -1.04 -1.33
C ALA A 74 1.81 -0.80 -2.70
N ARG A 75 2.55 0.31 -2.87
CA ARG A 75 3.30 0.60 -4.11
C ARG A 75 4.34 -0.45 -4.46
N SER A 76 4.87 -1.16 -3.48
CA SER A 76 5.89 -2.19 -3.69
C SER A 76 5.30 -3.55 -4.14
N LEU A 77 3.99 -3.71 -4.13
CA LEU A 77 3.34 -4.92 -4.60
C LEU A 77 3.43 -5.03 -6.13
N GLU A 78 3.60 -6.25 -6.61
CA GLU A 78 3.42 -6.57 -8.01
C GLU A 78 1.90 -6.60 -8.32
N VAL A 79 1.47 -5.79 -9.29
CA VAL A 79 0.04 -5.52 -9.55
C VAL A 79 -0.35 -6.10 -10.89
N PRO A 80 -1.40 -6.94 -10.98
CA PRO A 80 -1.97 -7.36 -12.25
C PRO A 80 -2.47 -6.17 -13.06
N ASP A 81 -2.30 -6.24 -14.39
CA ASP A 81 -2.65 -5.14 -15.30
C ASP A 81 -4.14 -4.74 -15.19
N GLU A 82 -5.01 -5.73 -14.99
CA GLU A 82 -6.46 -5.57 -14.96
C GLU A 82 -6.93 -4.67 -13.82
N ILE A 83 -6.24 -4.69 -12.67
CA ILE A 83 -6.60 -3.93 -11.47
C ILE A 83 -5.63 -2.77 -11.18
N GLY A 84 -4.71 -2.49 -12.10
CA GLY A 84 -3.71 -1.44 -11.93
C GLY A 84 -4.31 -0.04 -11.76
N GLY A 85 -5.53 0.20 -12.29
CA GLY A 85 -6.29 1.44 -12.09
C GLY A 85 -6.74 1.63 -10.65
N ASP A 86 -7.40 0.62 -10.11
CA ASP A 86 -7.96 0.61 -8.76
C ASP A 86 -6.85 0.63 -7.71
N HIS A 87 -5.76 -0.12 -7.95
CA HIS A 87 -4.57 -0.04 -7.12
C HIS A 87 -4.02 1.38 -7.00
N ARG A 88 -3.87 2.10 -8.12
CA ARG A 88 -3.38 3.49 -8.09
C ARG A 88 -4.34 4.41 -7.33
N ALA A 89 -5.65 4.24 -7.52
CA ALA A 89 -6.66 5.01 -6.81
C ALA A 89 -6.60 4.75 -5.29
N PHE A 90 -6.43 3.48 -4.90
CA PHE A 90 -6.27 3.08 -3.50
C PHE A 90 -5.02 3.72 -2.85
N VAL A 91 -3.87 3.66 -3.53
CA VAL A 91 -2.63 4.27 -3.05
C VAL A 91 -2.78 5.78 -2.92
N LEU A 92 -3.37 6.45 -3.93
CA LEU A 92 -3.60 7.90 -3.89
C LEU A 92 -4.52 8.30 -2.73
N ASN A 93 -5.61 7.57 -2.51
CA ASN A 93 -6.51 7.80 -1.38
C ASN A 93 -5.78 7.66 -0.04
N THR A 94 -4.88 6.68 0.09
CA THR A 94 -4.06 6.48 1.31
C THR A 94 -3.11 7.67 1.54
N ASP A 95 -2.46 8.19 0.48
CA ASP A 95 -1.62 9.39 0.55
C ASP A 95 -2.42 10.64 0.98
N GLU A 96 -3.62 10.80 0.44
CA GLU A 96 -4.50 11.92 0.81
C GLU A 96 -4.94 11.82 2.27
N GLN A 97 -5.22 10.62 2.79
CA GLN A 97 -5.48 10.42 4.21
C GLN A 97 -4.27 10.81 5.07
N ALA A 98 -3.06 10.37 4.71
CA ALA A 98 -1.84 10.76 5.41
C ALA A 98 -1.64 12.28 5.41
N ALA A 99 -1.91 12.94 4.28
CA ALA A 99 -1.84 14.40 4.17
C ALA A 99 -2.87 15.11 5.06
N ALA A 100 -4.09 14.61 5.13
CA ALA A 100 -5.14 15.15 6.00
C ALA A 100 -4.77 15.01 7.49
N TRP A 101 -4.23 13.87 7.90
CA TRP A 101 -3.73 13.70 9.26
C TRP A 101 -2.56 14.62 9.59
N ARG A 102 -1.62 14.86 8.66
CA ARG A 102 -0.56 15.87 8.85
C ARG A 102 -1.12 17.28 9.03
N ALA A 103 -2.20 17.61 8.31
CA ALA A 103 -2.87 18.89 8.48
C ALA A 103 -3.51 18.99 9.88
N VAL A 104 -4.12 17.93 10.42
CA VAL A 104 -4.59 17.88 11.82
C VAL A 104 -3.45 18.15 12.79
N ALA A 105 -2.28 17.50 12.58
CA ALA A 105 -1.12 17.71 13.46
C ALA A 105 -0.64 19.16 13.51
N THR A 106 -0.89 19.94 12.47
CA THR A 106 -0.46 21.36 12.36
C THR A 106 -1.57 22.37 12.64
N ALA A 107 -2.83 21.95 12.74
CA ALA A 107 -3.97 22.85 12.96
C ALA A 107 -3.97 23.50 14.37
N GLY A 108 -3.29 22.87 15.35
CA GLY A 108 -3.24 23.38 16.72
C GLY A 108 -4.63 23.45 17.33
N ASP A 109 -4.97 24.63 17.90
CA ASP A 109 -6.26 24.88 18.56
C ASP A 109 -7.32 25.49 17.61
N ASP A 110 -7.07 25.52 16.29
CA ASP A 110 -8.05 26.02 15.32
C ASP A 110 -9.19 25.01 15.15
N THR A 111 -10.26 25.19 15.92
CA THR A 111 -11.41 24.30 15.92
C THR A 111 -12.13 24.25 14.59
N ALA A 112 -12.18 25.36 13.82
CA ALA A 112 -12.82 25.39 12.51
C ALA A 112 -12.03 24.54 11.49
N ALA A 113 -10.71 24.67 11.51
CA ALA A 113 -9.83 23.82 10.67
C ALA A 113 -9.93 22.35 11.06
N LEU A 114 -9.98 22.03 12.37
CA LEU A 114 -10.13 20.65 12.83
C LEU A 114 -11.46 20.03 12.44
N ASP A 115 -12.56 20.77 12.48
CA ASP A 115 -13.89 20.31 12.03
C ASP A 115 -13.88 19.99 10.54
N GLU A 116 -13.32 20.88 9.70
CA GLU A 116 -13.19 20.66 8.25
C GLU A 116 -12.33 19.43 7.94
N LEU A 117 -11.20 19.28 8.62
CA LEU A 117 -10.31 18.12 8.44
C LEU A 117 -10.95 16.81 8.89
N THR A 118 -11.75 16.82 9.95
CA THR A 118 -12.51 15.65 10.40
C THR A 118 -13.51 15.20 9.33
N VAL A 119 -14.25 16.12 8.75
CA VAL A 119 -15.16 15.83 7.62
C VAL A 119 -14.39 15.25 6.44
N ARG A 120 -13.26 15.86 6.07
CA ARG A 120 -12.41 15.40 4.95
C ARG A 120 -11.87 13.99 5.18
N ILE A 121 -11.37 13.69 6.38
CA ILE A 121 -10.90 12.34 6.73
C ILE A 121 -12.03 11.32 6.61
N GLY A 122 -13.22 11.64 7.10
CA GLY A 122 -14.40 10.78 6.97
C GLY A 122 -14.78 10.50 5.51
N GLU A 123 -14.68 11.50 4.61
CA GLU A 123 -14.89 11.31 3.18
C GLU A 123 -13.84 10.39 2.55
N LEU A 124 -12.57 10.58 2.90
CA LEU A 124 -11.47 9.75 2.40
C LEU A 124 -11.60 8.30 2.87
N ILE A 125 -12.05 8.07 4.11
CA ILE A 125 -12.30 6.72 4.63
C ILE A 125 -13.45 6.05 3.87
N ARG A 126 -14.55 6.76 3.59
CA ARG A 126 -15.63 6.22 2.76
C ARG A 126 -15.16 5.86 1.36
N GLY A 127 -14.45 6.78 0.68
CA GLY A 127 -13.88 6.50 -0.65
C GLY A 127 -12.91 5.32 -0.65
N ARG A 128 -12.12 5.14 0.42
CA ARG A 128 -11.28 3.96 0.59
C ARG A 128 -12.11 2.67 0.72
N ASN A 129 -13.19 2.71 1.50
CA ASN A 129 -14.04 1.54 1.70
C ASN A 129 -14.72 1.13 0.39
N ASP A 130 -15.17 2.10 -0.41
CA ASP A 130 -15.71 1.84 -1.75
C ASP A 130 -14.66 1.18 -2.65
N LEU A 131 -13.44 1.72 -2.70
CA LEU A 131 -12.32 1.12 -3.46
C LEU A 131 -11.99 -0.31 -2.98
N ALA A 132 -11.99 -0.54 -1.67
CA ALA A 132 -11.72 -1.86 -1.11
C ALA A 132 -12.81 -2.88 -1.51
N ASP A 133 -14.06 -2.45 -1.53
CA ASP A 133 -15.19 -3.28 -1.98
C ASP A 133 -15.11 -3.57 -3.49
N ASP A 134 -14.83 -2.55 -4.31
CA ASP A 134 -14.72 -2.68 -5.77
C ASP A 134 -13.58 -3.63 -6.17
N MET A 135 -12.45 -3.58 -5.44
CA MET A 135 -11.32 -4.50 -5.64
C MET A 135 -11.54 -5.90 -5.05
N GLY A 136 -12.57 -6.14 -4.23
CA GLY A 136 -12.73 -7.39 -3.52
C GLY A 136 -11.72 -7.58 -2.37
N ALA A 137 -11.25 -6.49 -1.75
CA ALA A 137 -10.30 -6.47 -0.65
C ALA A 137 -10.93 -6.01 0.68
N PRO A 138 -11.94 -6.72 1.24
CA PRO A 138 -12.69 -6.26 2.41
C PRO A 138 -11.82 -6.05 3.65
N GLY A 139 -10.67 -6.73 3.76
CA GLY A 139 -9.70 -6.53 4.82
C GLY A 139 -9.00 -5.16 4.80
N CYS A 140 -9.20 -4.38 3.73
CA CYS A 140 -8.68 -3.02 3.59
C CYS A 140 -9.66 -1.92 4.00
N ARG A 141 -10.90 -2.28 4.36
CA ARG A 141 -11.87 -1.32 4.91
C ARG A 141 -11.41 -0.79 6.26
N ARG A 142 -11.78 0.44 6.56
CA ARG A 142 -11.58 1.07 7.88
C ARG A 142 -12.92 1.38 8.52
N GLY A 143 -12.94 1.38 9.86
CA GLY A 143 -14.10 1.84 10.60
C GLY A 143 -14.43 3.30 10.28
N ASP A 144 -15.72 3.63 10.32
CA ASP A 144 -16.16 5.02 10.22
C ASP A 144 -15.68 5.80 11.46
N VAL A 145 -15.20 7.03 11.24
CA VAL A 145 -14.71 7.95 12.29
C VAL A 145 -15.88 8.73 12.85
#